data_c72c29e99d973943006ac37fe5393d30
#
_entry.id   c72c29e99d973943006ac37fe5393d30
#
_cell.length_a   1.000
_cell.length_b   1.000
_cell.length_c   1.000
_cell.angle_alpha   90.00
_cell.angle_beta   90.00
_cell.angle_gamma   90.00
#
_symmetry.space_group_name_H-M   'P 1'
#
loop_
_entity.id
_entity.type
_entity.pdbx_description
1 polymer ?
#
loop_
_entity_poly.entity_id
_entity_poly.type
_entity_poly.pdbx_seq_one_letter_code
_entity_poly.pdbx_strand_id
1 'polypeptide(L)'
;MNPLAPIKSLLASLKGRNHRKYLKKCAPVVEQINRIEKEYQSLSDEELQAKTKEFMERNQKGESLEELLPEAFATVKNAARRLCGQSISVCDHPIPWEMVHYDVQLIGGMALHERHIAEMATGEGKTLVSTCPLYLNALSGKNCQLVTVNDYLALRDSHWMGALFEFLGLTVGCIQNNMPSALRREMYERNITYGTASEFGFDYLRDNGMAT
;
A
#
# COMPACT_ATOMS: atom_id res chain seq x y z
N MET A 1 3.42 24.29 43.03
CA MET A 1 2.84 23.07 42.42
C MET A 1 1.90 23.51 41.32
N ASN A 2 2.05 23.01 40.07
CA ASN A 2 1.24 23.43 38.93
C ASN A 2 -0.10 22.64 38.96
N PRO A 3 -1.25 23.31 39.24
CA PRO A 3 -2.55 22.64 39.40
C PRO A 3 -3.06 21.96 38.12
N LEU A 4 -2.43 22.20 36.97
CA LEU A 4 -2.82 21.61 35.68
C LEU A 4 -2.10 20.28 35.34
N ALA A 5 -1.13 19.87 36.18
CA ALA A 5 -0.38 18.62 35.93
C ALA A 5 -1.26 17.35 35.92
N PRO A 6 -2.21 17.15 36.84
CA PRO A 6 -3.08 15.97 36.82
C PRO A 6 -4.04 15.95 35.62
N ILE A 7 -4.50 17.12 35.17
CA ILE A 7 -5.39 17.23 34.00
C ILE A 7 -4.63 16.88 32.71
N LYS A 8 -3.39 17.34 32.57
CA LYS A 8 -2.54 17.00 31.42
C LYS A 8 -2.21 15.49 31.35
N SER A 9 -1.97 14.86 32.51
CA SER A 9 -1.72 13.40 32.56
C SER A 9 -3.00 12.59 32.22
N LEU A 10 -4.17 13.05 32.68
CA LEU A 10 -5.46 12.44 32.36
C LEU A 10 -5.79 12.58 30.87
N LEU A 11 -5.58 13.76 30.27
CA LEU A 11 -5.78 13.99 28.84
C LEU A 11 -4.80 13.18 27.98
N ALA A 12 -3.55 13.02 28.39
CA ALA A 12 -2.57 12.17 27.73
C ALA A 12 -2.97 10.67 27.81
N SER A 13 -3.51 10.24 28.96
CA SER A 13 -4.05 8.89 29.14
C SER A 13 -5.27 8.63 28.23
N LEU A 14 -6.14 9.63 28.05
CA LEU A 14 -7.29 9.53 27.15
C LEU A 14 -6.88 9.51 25.67
N LYS A 15 -5.90 10.33 25.26
CA LYS A 15 -5.37 10.30 23.88
C LYS A 15 -4.76 8.93 23.51
N GLY A 16 -4.04 8.29 24.42
CA GLY A 16 -3.45 6.97 24.18
C GLY A 16 -4.45 5.81 24.21
N ARG A 17 -5.69 6.01 24.67
CA ARG A 17 -6.68 4.96 24.86
C ARG A 17 -7.24 4.44 23.53
N ASN A 18 -7.53 5.32 22.58
CA ASN A 18 -8.02 4.93 21.26
C ASN A 18 -6.94 4.18 20.45
N HIS A 19 -5.72 4.65 20.50
CA HIS A 19 -4.57 3.99 19.88
C HIS A 19 -4.36 2.57 20.43
N ARG A 20 -4.34 2.40 21.77
CA ARG A 20 -4.21 1.07 22.40
C ARG A 20 -5.36 0.13 22.04
N LYS A 21 -6.59 0.66 21.94
CA LYS A 21 -7.75 -0.12 21.53
C LYS A 21 -7.61 -0.60 20.08
N TYR A 22 -7.13 0.28 19.20
CA TYR A 22 -6.88 -0.07 17.80
C TYR A 22 -5.80 -1.15 17.66
N LEU A 23 -4.66 -1.00 18.35
CA LEU A 23 -3.60 -2.01 18.36
C LEU A 23 -4.11 -3.38 18.85
N LYS A 24 -4.93 -3.41 19.90
CA LYS A 24 -5.54 -4.66 20.40
C LYS A 24 -6.50 -5.29 19.38
N LYS A 25 -7.22 -4.49 18.60
CA LYS A 25 -8.08 -4.96 17.51
C LYS A 25 -7.26 -5.59 16.39
N CYS A 26 -6.13 -4.97 16.04
CA CYS A 26 -5.27 -5.41 14.94
C CYS A 26 -4.42 -6.64 15.28
N ALA A 27 -4.03 -6.84 16.53
CA ALA A 27 -3.10 -7.91 16.95
C ALA A 27 -3.50 -9.31 16.43
N PRO A 28 -4.73 -9.81 16.59
CA PRO A 28 -5.11 -11.13 16.10
C PRO A 28 -5.06 -11.23 14.57
N VAL A 29 -5.33 -10.14 13.85
CA VAL A 29 -5.24 -10.11 12.38
C VAL A 29 -3.78 -10.18 11.95
N VAL A 30 -2.88 -9.48 12.62
CA VAL A 30 -1.43 -9.55 12.36
C VAL A 30 -0.90 -10.96 12.62
N GLU A 31 -1.32 -11.63 13.69
CA GLU A 31 -0.97 -13.01 13.96
C GLU A 31 -1.45 -13.94 12.83
N GLN A 32 -2.66 -13.73 12.34
CA GLN A 32 -3.20 -14.47 11.20
C GLN A 32 -2.39 -14.22 9.92
N ILE A 33 -2.06 -12.97 9.60
CA ILE A 33 -1.21 -12.60 8.45
C ILE A 33 0.14 -13.33 8.54
N ASN A 34 0.78 -13.29 9.70
CA ASN A 34 2.09 -13.93 9.90
C ASN A 34 2.02 -15.45 9.77
N ARG A 35 0.95 -16.09 10.23
CA ARG A 35 0.74 -17.53 10.07
C ARG A 35 0.57 -17.90 8.59
N ILE A 36 -0.30 -17.19 7.87
CA ILE A 36 -0.53 -17.42 6.44
C ILE A 36 0.75 -17.16 5.64
N GLU A 37 1.49 -16.08 5.95
CA GLU A 37 2.76 -15.78 5.30
C GLU A 37 3.77 -16.91 5.46
N LYS A 38 3.82 -17.52 6.65
CA LYS A 38 4.69 -18.67 6.91
C LYS A 38 4.29 -19.90 6.08
N GLU A 39 3.00 -20.14 5.93
CA GLU A 39 2.48 -21.21 5.05
C GLU A 39 2.85 -20.93 3.59
N TYR A 40 2.75 -19.67 3.13
CA TYR A 40 3.07 -19.26 1.77
C TYR A 40 4.56 -19.33 1.43
N GLN A 41 5.45 -19.44 2.41
CA GLN A 41 6.90 -19.68 2.15
C GLN A 41 7.17 -21.01 1.45
N SER A 42 6.25 -21.97 1.53
CA SER A 42 6.35 -23.26 0.83
C SER A 42 5.85 -23.25 -0.61
N LEU A 43 5.14 -22.18 -1.03
CA LEU A 43 4.63 -22.04 -2.38
C LEU A 43 5.76 -21.71 -3.38
N SER A 44 5.59 -22.13 -4.63
CA SER A 44 6.43 -21.62 -5.72
C SER A 44 6.10 -20.13 -6.02
N ASP A 45 6.94 -19.48 -6.83
CA ASP A 45 6.67 -18.10 -7.25
C ASP A 45 5.38 -18.00 -8.07
N GLU A 46 5.15 -18.97 -8.95
CA GLU A 46 3.95 -19.06 -9.78
C GLU A 46 2.68 -19.27 -8.93
N GLU A 47 2.78 -20.12 -7.91
CA GLU A 47 1.66 -20.36 -6.98
C GLU A 47 1.33 -19.13 -6.16
N LEU A 48 2.34 -18.36 -5.71
CA LEU A 48 2.13 -17.10 -5.01
C LEU A 48 1.52 -16.03 -5.91
N GLN A 49 2.02 -15.91 -7.15
CA GLN A 49 1.49 -14.98 -8.15
C GLN A 49 0.04 -15.31 -8.52
N ALA A 50 -0.31 -16.59 -8.62
CA ALA A 50 -1.66 -17.04 -8.90
C ALA A 50 -2.68 -16.59 -7.83
N LYS A 51 -2.25 -16.31 -6.59
CA LYS A 51 -3.12 -15.78 -5.53
C LYS A 51 -3.78 -14.47 -5.89
N THR A 52 -3.12 -13.61 -6.64
CA THR A 52 -3.72 -12.34 -7.10
C THR A 52 -4.98 -12.58 -7.92
N LYS A 53 -4.91 -13.49 -8.88
CA LYS A 53 -6.08 -13.84 -9.71
C LYS A 53 -7.17 -14.52 -8.87
N GLU A 54 -6.80 -15.44 -8.00
CA GLU A 54 -7.71 -16.11 -7.08
C GLU A 54 -8.50 -15.08 -6.23
N PHE A 55 -7.81 -14.10 -5.63
CA PHE A 55 -8.45 -13.07 -4.82
C PHE A 55 -9.37 -12.16 -5.64
N MET A 56 -8.95 -11.77 -6.85
CA MET A 56 -9.81 -11.00 -7.75
C MET A 56 -11.11 -11.77 -8.07
N GLU A 57 -11.02 -13.05 -8.37
CA GLU A 57 -12.18 -13.89 -8.64
C GLU A 57 -13.09 -14.05 -7.41
N ARG A 58 -12.51 -14.22 -6.22
CA ARG A 58 -13.26 -14.29 -4.96
C ARG A 58 -14.00 -12.97 -4.67
N ASN A 59 -13.33 -11.82 -4.87
CA ASN A 59 -13.95 -10.52 -4.71
C ASN A 59 -15.09 -10.29 -5.72
N GLN A 60 -14.92 -10.70 -6.99
CA GLN A 60 -15.99 -10.63 -7.99
C GLN A 60 -17.20 -11.51 -7.64
N LYS A 61 -16.99 -12.60 -6.92
CA LYS A 61 -18.05 -13.49 -6.40
C LYS A 61 -18.70 -12.98 -5.12
N GLY A 62 -18.28 -11.81 -4.61
CA GLY A 62 -18.91 -11.12 -3.49
C GLY A 62 -18.17 -11.22 -2.16
N GLU A 63 -16.98 -11.83 -2.10
CA GLU A 63 -16.13 -11.79 -0.91
C GLU A 63 -15.57 -10.38 -0.71
N SER A 64 -15.69 -9.84 0.48
CA SER A 64 -15.24 -8.48 0.78
C SER A 64 -13.73 -8.36 0.85
N LEU A 65 -13.22 -7.15 0.63
CA LEU A 65 -11.78 -6.88 0.77
C LEU A 65 -11.31 -7.07 2.23
N GLU A 66 -12.17 -6.83 3.20
CA GLU A 66 -11.92 -7.05 4.62
C GLU A 66 -11.71 -8.54 4.93
N GLU A 67 -12.46 -9.43 4.29
CA GLU A 67 -12.29 -10.88 4.42
C GLU A 67 -11.00 -11.36 3.74
N LEU A 68 -10.64 -10.78 2.61
CA LEU A 68 -9.40 -11.09 1.87
C LEU A 68 -8.14 -10.49 2.53
N LEU A 69 -8.28 -9.48 3.39
CA LEU A 69 -7.16 -8.71 3.93
C LEU A 69 -6.04 -9.57 4.54
N PRO A 70 -6.30 -10.58 5.39
CA PRO A 70 -5.20 -11.36 5.97
C PRO A 70 -4.38 -12.12 4.94
N GLU A 71 -5.02 -12.73 3.95
CA GLU A 71 -4.35 -13.47 2.88
C GLU A 71 -3.62 -12.51 1.92
N ALA A 72 -4.25 -11.41 1.55
CA ALA A 72 -3.67 -10.40 0.67
C ALA A 72 -2.42 -9.76 1.29
N PHE A 73 -2.46 -9.38 2.57
CA PHE A 73 -1.30 -8.82 3.27
C PHE A 73 -0.17 -9.85 3.44
N ALA A 74 -0.52 -11.11 3.70
CA ALA A 74 0.43 -12.22 3.74
C ALA A 74 1.13 -12.41 2.39
N THR A 75 0.38 -12.32 1.28
CA THR A 75 0.91 -12.41 -0.09
C THR A 75 1.92 -11.30 -0.36
N VAL A 76 1.58 -10.04 -0.02
CA VAL A 76 2.48 -8.89 -0.18
C VAL A 76 3.74 -9.05 0.68
N LYS A 77 3.59 -9.45 1.94
CA LYS A 77 4.73 -9.68 2.85
C LYS A 77 5.64 -10.79 2.34
N ASN A 78 5.08 -11.87 1.81
CA ASN A 78 5.84 -12.99 1.24
C ASN A 78 6.55 -12.58 -0.05
N ALA A 79 5.89 -11.85 -0.94
CA ALA A 79 6.52 -11.29 -2.14
C ALA A 79 7.71 -10.38 -1.80
N ALA A 80 7.55 -9.48 -0.82
CA ALA A 80 8.63 -8.63 -0.34
C ALA A 80 9.84 -9.47 0.17
N ARG A 81 9.59 -10.58 0.85
CA ARG A 81 10.63 -11.51 1.30
C ARG A 81 11.35 -12.18 0.14
N ARG A 82 10.64 -12.58 -0.92
CA ARG A 82 11.24 -13.24 -2.09
C ARG A 82 12.10 -12.28 -2.92
N LEU A 83 11.79 -11.00 -2.91
CA LEU A 83 12.59 -9.98 -3.56
C LEU A 83 13.88 -9.66 -2.80
N CYS A 84 14.02 -10.04 -1.52
CA CYS A 84 15.24 -9.79 -0.75
C CYS A 84 16.48 -10.36 -1.45
N GLY A 85 17.50 -9.51 -1.59
CA GLY A 85 18.75 -9.83 -2.31
C GLY A 85 18.71 -9.57 -3.81
N GLN A 86 17.54 -9.26 -4.38
CA GLN A 86 17.45 -8.83 -5.79
C GLN A 86 17.78 -7.35 -5.93
N SER A 87 18.32 -6.98 -7.08
CA SER A 87 18.60 -5.59 -7.45
C SER A 87 17.45 -5.06 -8.31
N ILE A 88 16.78 -4.02 -7.84
CA ILE A 88 15.66 -3.38 -8.53
C ILE A 88 16.18 -2.12 -9.23
N SER A 89 15.85 -1.94 -10.52
CA SER A 89 16.17 -0.71 -11.25
C SER A 89 15.18 0.39 -10.84
N VAL A 90 15.68 1.40 -10.14
CA VAL A 90 14.90 2.55 -9.67
C VAL A 90 15.48 3.82 -10.24
N CYS A 91 14.77 4.49 -11.16
CA CYS A 91 15.25 5.67 -11.88
C CYS A 91 16.65 5.44 -12.49
N ASP A 92 16.82 4.32 -13.21
CA ASP A 92 18.07 3.86 -13.84
C ASP A 92 19.24 3.53 -12.89
N HIS A 93 18.97 3.45 -11.59
CA HIS A 93 19.93 3.04 -10.59
C HIS A 93 19.56 1.71 -9.96
N PRO A 94 20.53 0.77 -9.83
CA PRO A 94 20.27 -0.50 -9.13
C PRO A 94 20.18 -0.27 -7.61
N ILE A 95 19.06 -0.62 -7.01
CA ILE A 95 18.86 -0.55 -5.57
C ILE A 95 18.57 -1.96 -5.05
N PRO A 96 19.31 -2.46 -4.06
CA PRO A 96 19.03 -3.76 -3.46
C PRO A 96 17.70 -3.72 -2.71
N TRP A 97 16.90 -4.78 -2.84
CA TRP A 97 15.70 -4.95 -2.04
C TRP A 97 16.06 -5.69 -0.76
N GLU A 98 15.89 -5.04 0.37
CA GLU A 98 16.20 -5.60 1.71
C GLU A 98 15.02 -5.47 2.68
N MET A 99 13.80 -5.26 2.14
CA MET A 99 12.63 -4.90 2.94
C MET A 99 11.65 -6.08 3.07
N VAL A 100 11.26 -6.36 4.31
CA VAL A 100 10.11 -7.20 4.64
C VAL A 100 9.27 -6.48 5.68
N HIS A 101 7.95 -6.52 5.55
CA HIS A 101 7.04 -5.80 6.43
C HIS A 101 7.17 -6.25 7.90
N TYR A 102 7.36 -5.29 8.79
CA TYR A 102 7.21 -5.47 10.24
C TYR A 102 5.73 -5.44 10.64
N ASP A 103 5.41 -6.02 11.79
CA ASP A 103 4.03 -6.07 12.29
C ASP A 103 3.39 -4.68 12.44
N VAL A 104 4.16 -3.68 12.90
CA VAL A 104 3.71 -2.30 13.02
C VAL A 104 3.37 -1.69 11.64
N GLN A 105 4.06 -2.10 10.59
CA GLN A 105 3.81 -1.65 9.22
C GLN A 105 2.54 -2.29 8.64
N LEU A 106 2.27 -3.56 8.98
CA LEU A 106 0.99 -4.21 8.64
C LEU A 106 -0.19 -3.47 9.30
N ILE A 107 -0.05 -3.10 10.58
CA ILE A 107 -1.06 -2.29 11.29
C ILE A 107 -1.25 -0.92 10.61
N GLY A 108 -0.17 -0.27 10.19
CA GLY A 108 -0.24 0.98 9.41
C GLY A 108 -1.02 0.80 8.10
N GLY A 109 -0.76 -0.28 7.39
CA GLY A 109 -1.49 -0.64 6.17
C GLY A 109 -2.98 -0.88 6.40
N MET A 110 -3.34 -1.57 7.50
CA MET A 110 -4.73 -1.78 7.91
C MET A 110 -5.42 -0.46 8.23
N ALA A 111 -4.74 0.45 8.94
CA ALA A 111 -5.27 1.77 9.26
C ALA A 111 -5.58 2.58 7.99
N LEU A 112 -4.69 2.54 7.00
CA LEU A 112 -4.91 3.21 5.71
C LEU A 112 -6.10 2.60 4.94
N HIS A 113 -6.22 1.28 4.92
CA HIS A 113 -7.36 0.60 4.29
C HIS A 113 -8.68 0.97 4.98
N GLU A 114 -8.71 1.05 6.31
CA GLU A 114 -9.85 1.48 7.11
C GLU A 114 -10.11 3.01 7.05
N ARG A 115 -9.43 3.74 6.17
CA ARG A 115 -9.56 5.20 5.97
C ARG A 115 -9.12 6.03 7.18
N HIS A 116 -8.19 5.51 7.96
CA HIS A 116 -7.57 6.25 9.05
C HIS A 116 -6.27 6.92 8.59
N ILE A 117 -5.80 7.88 9.35
CA ILE A 117 -4.47 8.47 9.20
C ILE A 117 -3.47 7.63 9.99
N ALA A 118 -2.48 7.06 9.30
CA ALA A 118 -1.35 6.37 9.93
C ALA A 118 -0.19 7.37 10.10
N GLU A 119 0.00 7.88 11.31
CA GLU A 119 1.16 8.72 11.64
C GLU A 119 2.38 7.84 11.91
N MET A 120 3.43 8.03 11.12
CA MET A 120 4.68 7.30 11.23
C MET A 120 5.86 8.27 11.17
N ALA A 121 6.88 8.05 11.99
CA ALA A 121 8.10 8.86 11.99
C ALA A 121 8.88 8.70 10.68
N THR A 122 9.79 9.64 10.43
CA THR A 122 10.72 9.55 9.29
C THR A 122 11.61 8.31 9.46
N GLY A 123 11.80 7.54 8.38
CA GLY A 123 12.62 6.32 8.41
C GLY A 123 11.86 5.03 8.78
N GLU A 124 10.59 5.09 9.18
CA GLU A 124 9.79 3.89 9.56
C GLU A 124 9.20 3.12 8.38
N GLY A 125 9.59 3.46 7.14
CA GLY A 125 9.22 2.69 5.94
C GLY A 125 7.81 2.94 5.44
N LYS A 126 7.32 4.20 5.50
CA LYS A 126 5.98 4.58 4.99
C LYS A 126 5.71 4.10 3.56
N THR A 127 6.73 4.14 2.69
CA THR A 127 6.62 3.69 1.30
C THR A 127 6.27 2.21 1.21
N LEU A 128 6.88 1.37 2.05
CA LEU A 128 6.58 -0.06 2.13
C LEU A 128 5.20 -0.33 2.74
N VAL A 129 4.78 0.45 3.75
CA VAL A 129 3.46 0.33 4.40
C VAL A 129 2.33 0.47 3.39
N SER A 130 2.45 1.38 2.43
CA SER A 130 1.41 1.63 1.42
C SER A 130 1.18 0.45 0.47
N THR A 131 2.12 -0.47 0.35
CA THR A 131 2.01 -1.59 -0.59
C THR A 131 0.87 -2.54 -0.25
N CYS A 132 0.66 -2.83 1.03
CA CYS A 132 -0.40 -3.72 1.50
C CYS A 132 -1.81 -3.20 1.15
N PRO A 133 -2.21 -1.98 1.53
CA PRO A 133 -3.54 -1.47 1.18
C PRO A 133 -3.70 -1.20 -0.31
N LEU A 134 -2.65 -0.82 -1.06
CA LEU A 134 -2.72 -0.65 -2.51
C LEU A 134 -3.00 -2.00 -3.19
N TYR A 135 -2.26 -3.04 -2.85
CA TYR A 135 -2.49 -4.37 -3.38
C TYR A 135 -3.92 -4.84 -3.09
N LEU A 136 -4.35 -4.79 -1.83
CA LEU A 136 -5.69 -5.22 -1.43
C LEU A 136 -6.79 -4.49 -2.20
N ASN A 137 -6.71 -3.17 -2.31
CA ASN A 137 -7.74 -2.41 -3.01
C ASN A 137 -7.70 -2.62 -4.54
N ALA A 138 -6.53 -2.86 -5.13
CA ALA A 138 -6.39 -3.19 -6.55
C ALA A 138 -7.07 -4.52 -6.93
N LEU A 139 -7.25 -5.45 -5.98
CA LEU A 139 -8.00 -6.70 -6.20
C LEU A 139 -9.47 -6.48 -6.59
N SER A 140 -10.02 -5.30 -6.30
CA SER A 140 -11.36 -4.92 -6.76
C SER A 140 -11.47 -4.69 -8.27
N GLY A 141 -10.36 -4.73 -9.00
CA GLY A 141 -10.29 -4.41 -10.43
C GLY A 141 -10.36 -2.91 -10.75
N LYS A 142 -10.38 -2.05 -9.74
CA LYS A 142 -10.36 -0.60 -9.90
C LYS A 142 -8.94 -0.07 -9.80
N ASN A 143 -8.64 1.02 -10.53
CA ASN A 143 -7.38 1.73 -10.39
C ASN A 143 -7.23 2.31 -8.98
N CYS A 144 -6.10 2.03 -8.34
CA CYS A 144 -5.72 2.62 -7.05
C CYS A 144 -4.71 3.74 -7.28
N GLN A 145 -4.91 4.88 -6.65
CA GLN A 145 -4.02 6.03 -6.79
C GLN A 145 -3.23 6.26 -5.52
N LEU A 146 -1.91 6.43 -5.66
CA LEU A 146 -1.02 6.85 -4.58
C LEU A 146 -0.50 8.26 -4.86
N VAL A 147 -0.77 9.15 -3.91
CA VAL A 147 -0.40 10.57 -4.03
C VAL A 147 0.89 10.83 -3.25
N THR A 148 1.88 11.40 -3.95
CA THR A 148 3.15 11.85 -3.36
C THR A 148 3.27 13.38 -3.38
N VAL A 149 4.31 13.89 -2.71
CA VAL A 149 4.52 15.35 -2.61
C VAL A 149 5.21 15.94 -3.83
N ASN A 150 5.89 15.13 -4.67
CA ASN A 150 6.55 15.61 -5.89
C ASN A 150 6.75 14.47 -6.90
N ASP A 151 7.05 14.87 -8.16
CA ASP A 151 7.23 13.96 -9.29
C ASP A 151 8.39 12.97 -9.11
N TYR A 152 9.49 13.40 -8.47
CA TYR A 152 10.61 12.52 -8.20
C TYR A 152 10.22 11.35 -7.30
N LEU A 153 9.50 11.61 -6.22
CA LEU A 153 9.01 10.55 -5.33
C LEU A 153 7.96 9.68 -6.00
N ALA A 154 7.08 10.24 -6.84
CA ALA A 154 6.13 9.47 -7.61
C ALA A 154 6.85 8.47 -8.52
N LEU A 155 7.85 8.91 -9.27
CA LEU A 155 8.63 8.06 -10.17
C LEU A 155 9.46 7.03 -9.38
N ARG A 156 10.21 7.47 -8.37
CA ARG A 156 11.04 6.59 -7.55
C ARG A 156 10.24 5.47 -6.92
N ASP A 157 9.13 5.83 -6.27
CA ASP A 157 8.32 4.86 -5.52
C ASP A 157 7.53 3.94 -6.45
N SER A 158 7.10 4.42 -7.63
CA SER A 158 6.47 3.58 -8.64
C SER A 158 7.43 2.52 -9.21
N HIS A 159 8.70 2.85 -9.39
CA HIS A 159 9.71 1.86 -9.81
C HIS A 159 10.05 0.89 -8.66
N TRP A 160 10.29 1.42 -7.47
CA TRP A 160 10.77 0.62 -6.35
C TRP A 160 9.70 -0.34 -5.83
N MET A 161 8.53 0.19 -5.46
CA MET A 161 7.40 -0.65 -5.02
C MET A 161 6.71 -1.34 -6.18
N GLY A 162 6.84 -0.79 -7.40
CA GLY A 162 6.36 -1.40 -8.63
C GLY A 162 6.88 -2.82 -8.83
N ALA A 163 8.16 -3.06 -8.54
CA ALA A 163 8.76 -4.39 -8.64
C ALA A 163 7.99 -5.44 -7.81
N LEU A 164 7.50 -5.06 -6.62
CA LEU A 164 6.70 -5.95 -5.78
C LEU A 164 5.31 -6.21 -6.39
N PHE A 165 4.65 -5.19 -6.89
CA PHE A 165 3.34 -5.33 -7.52
C PHE A 165 3.41 -6.13 -8.82
N GLU A 166 4.43 -5.87 -9.65
CA GLU A 166 4.67 -6.58 -10.90
C GLU A 166 5.01 -8.06 -10.65
N PHE A 167 5.80 -8.34 -9.62
CA PHE A 167 6.04 -9.72 -9.18
C PHE A 167 4.72 -10.43 -8.86
N LEU A 168 3.74 -9.74 -8.28
CA LEU A 168 2.41 -10.28 -7.98
C LEU A 168 1.42 -10.20 -9.14
N GLY A 169 1.86 -9.78 -10.34
CA GLY A 169 1.03 -9.73 -11.54
C GLY A 169 0.13 -8.50 -11.67
N LEU A 170 0.34 -7.45 -10.87
CA LEU A 170 -0.32 -6.17 -11.01
C LEU A 170 0.50 -5.22 -11.88
N THR A 171 -0.17 -4.29 -12.55
CA THR A 171 0.46 -3.26 -13.38
C THR A 171 0.53 -1.93 -12.65
N VAL A 172 1.67 -1.23 -12.83
CA VAL A 172 1.94 0.06 -12.18
C VAL A 172 2.16 1.14 -13.23
N GLY A 173 1.63 2.33 -12.98
CA GLY A 173 1.83 3.52 -13.77
C GLY A 173 2.30 4.69 -12.89
N CYS A 174 2.90 5.69 -13.53
CA CYS A 174 3.30 6.93 -12.89
C CYS A 174 2.94 8.11 -13.77
N ILE A 175 2.19 9.07 -13.22
CA ILE A 175 1.85 10.32 -13.91
C ILE A 175 2.86 11.37 -13.49
N GLN A 176 3.43 12.04 -14.49
CA GLN A 176 4.43 13.07 -14.35
C GLN A 176 4.00 14.36 -15.03
N ASN A 177 4.59 15.47 -14.60
CA ASN A 177 4.41 16.75 -15.27
C ASN A 177 4.79 16.65 -16.75
N ASN A 178 4.08 17.41 -17.61
CA ASN A 178 4.26 17.43 -19.06
C ASN A 178 4.06 16.10 -19.82
N MET A 179 3.49 15.09 -19.16
CA MET A 179 3.15 13.83 -19.82
C MET A 179 2.00 14.04 -20.83
N PRO A 180 2.12 13.55 -22.08
CA PRO A 180 1.05 13.61 -23.07
C PRO A 180 -0.25 12.93 -22.59
N SER A 181 -1.42 13.46 -22.98
CA SER A 181 -2.72 12.95 -22.54
C SER A 181 -2.96 11.48 -22.89
N ALA A 182 -2.44 10.99 -24.03
CA ALA A 182 -2.54 9.59 -24.40
C ALA A 182 -1.82 8.68 -23.39
N LEU A 183 -0.57 9.03 -23.02
CA LEU A 183 0.20 8.28 -22.03
C LEU A 183 -0.43 8.37 -20.63
N ARG A 184 -1.00 9.52 -20.25
CA ARG A 184 -1.73 9.65 -18.98
C ARG A 184 -2.88 8.65 -18.90
N ARG A 185 -3.65 8.51 -19.98
CA ARG A 185 -4.75 7.55 -20.05
C ARG A 185 -4.25 6.12 -19.82
N GLU A 186 -3.17 5.72 -20.46
CA GLU A 186 -2.56 4.42 -20.24
C GLU A 186 -2.13 4.19 -18.78
N MET A 187 -1.64 5.23 -18.11
CA MET A 187 -1.27 5.14 -16.69
C MET A 187 -2.49 4.92 -15.80
N TYR A 188 -3.64 5.53 -16.12
CA TYR A 188 -4.89 5.31 -15.38
C TYR A 188 -5.54 3.94 -15.65
N GLU A 189 -5.18 3.28 -16.74
CA GLU A 189 -5.61 1.90 -17.05
C GLU A 189 -4.82 0.85 -16.25
N ARG A 190 -3.75 1.23 -15.54
CA ARG A 190 -2.98 0.34 -14.66
C ARG A 190 -3.75 0.04 -13.38
N ASN A 191 -3.36 -1.04 -12.69
CA ASN A 191 -3.97 -1.38 -11.40
C ASN A 191 -3.64 -0.33 -10.32
N ILE A 192 -2.41 0.21 -10.35
CA ILE A 192 -1.92 1.20 -9.39
C ILE A 192 -1.26 2.33 -10.15
N THR A 193 -1.61 3.58 -9.82
CA THR A 193 -1.04 4.77 -10.45
C THR A 193 -0.46 5.71 -9.38
N TYR A 194 0.81 6.04 -9.54
CA TYR A 194 1.52 7.02 -8.72
C TYR A 194 1.45 8.40 -9.37
N GLY A 195 1.39 9.45 -8.57
CA GLY A 195 1.42 10.83 -9.05
C GLY A 195 1.38 11.84 -7.91
N THR A 196 1.43 13.12 -8.26
CA THR A 196 1.25 14.19 -7.28
C THR A 196 -0.22 14.61 -7.17
N ALA A 197 -0.58 15.25 -6.05
CA ALA A 197 -1.93 15.81 -5.87
C ALA A 197 -2.31 16.79 -6.98
N SER A 198 -1.35 17.59 -7.46
CA SER A 198 -1.58 18.55 -8.54
C SER A 198 -1.90 17.85 -9.86
N GLU A 199 -1.15 16.79 -10.20
CA GLU A 199 -1.37 16.05 -11.44
C GLU A 199 -2.75 15.37 -11.48
N PHE A 200 -3.11 14.65 -10.40
CA PHE A 200 -4.44 14.05 -10.29
C PHE A 200 -5.56 15.10 -10.27
N GLY A 201 -5.36 16.22 -9.55
CA GLY A 201 -6.34 17.29 -9.46
C GLY A 201 -6.57 17.97 -10.81
N PHE A 202 -5.52 18.27 -11.56
CA PHE A 202 -5.64 18.89 -12.89
C PHE A 202 -6.22 17.90 -13.92
N ASP A 203 -5.90 16.61 -13.85
CA ASP A 203 -6.53 15.63 -14.72
C ASP A 203 -8.04 15.52 -14.43
N TYR A 204 -8.42 15.46 -13.15
CA TYR A 204 -9.83 15.47 -12.76
C TYR A 204 -10.58 16.71 -13.30
N LEU A 205 -9.96 17.89 -13.20
CA LEU A 205 -10.56 19.14 -13.72
C LEU A 205 -10.66 19.13 -15.25
N ARG A 206 -9.64 18.60 -15.94
CA ARG A 206 -9.68 18.46 -17.40
C ARG A 206 -10.80 17.53 -17.85
N ASP A 207 -10.90 16.36 -17.21
CA ASP A 207 -11.91 15.36 -17.56
C ASP A 207 -13.35 15.86 -17.31
N ASN A 208 -13.56 16.68 -16.27
CA ASN A 208 -14.88 17.22 -15.93
C ASN A 208 -15.16 18.60 -16.57
N GLY A 209 -14.13 19.30 -17.03
CA GLY A 209 -14.25 20.63 -17.67
C GLY A 209 -14.32 20.57 -19.20
N MET A 210 -14.02 19.46 -19.81
CA MET A 210 -14.18 19.28 -21.25
C MET A 210 -15.68 19.11 -21.55
N ALA A 211 -16.26 20.12 -22.22
CA ALA A 211 -17.55 19.92 -22.85
C ALA A 211 -17.44 18.73 -23.83
N THR A 212 -18.28 17.78 -23.64
CA THR A 212 -18.43 16.60 -24.51
C THR A 212 -18.68 17.00 -25.95
#